data_ae55ac860a70799a294d26d331e66a9c
#
_entry.id   ae55ac860a70799a294d26d331e66a9c
#
_cell.length_a   1.000
_cell.length_b   1.000
_cell.length_c   1.000
_cell.angle_alpha   90.00
_cell.angle_beta   90.00
_cell.angle_gamma   90.00
#
_symmetry.space_group_name_H-M   'P 1'
#
loop_
_entity.id
_entity.type
_entity.pdbx_description
1 polymer ?
#
loop_
_entity_poly.entity_id
_entity_poly.type
_entity_poly.pdbx_seq_one_letter_code
_entity_poly.pdbx_strand_id
1 'polypeptide(L)'
;MDAKCIKYYEYGNPKDVLKVEYKSVEPPKDNEILVRMLARPINPSDLIPIRGSYSHRISLPNIPGYEGVGIVEEVGPLVSKNLIGKRVLPLRGEGTWQELVKTSAEFVVRIPDSIDDYTASQMYINPITAWVICAEVLKLRPNDVLLVNACGSSIGRIFAQLSKVLGFRLIAVTRNNKYTEDLLRLGTSYVIDTSKDLLYETVMELTNGMGADAAIDSVGGSSGNDLAFSVHPYGNFITIGLLSGIQVNWADIVNKANVNANIFHLRNWNKNVSADKWQNTFNHLIRLVVDKKLRLMMIDSKYDLSDVKKAIDDVESFKITKGKVFLTSN
;
A
#
# COMPACT_ATOMS: atom_id res chain seq x y z
N MET A 1 -24.15 -13.39 16.29
CA MET A 1 -23.23 -12.63 17.19
C MET A 1 -23.15 -11.21 16.66
N ASP A 2 -23.25 -10.20 17.52
CA ASP A 2 -23.10 -8.81 17.10
C ASP A 2 -21.65 -8.37 17.27
N ALA A 3 -21.10 -7.72 16.24
CA ALA A 3 -19.73 -7.25 16.20
C ALA A 3 -19.66 -5.79 15.74
N LYS A 4 -18.76 -5.02 16.35
CA LYS A 4 -18.54 -3.62 16.03
C LYS A 4 -17.95 -3.49 14.62
N CYS A 5 -18.43 -2.53 13.85
CA CYS A 5 -17.93 -2.20 12.52
C CYS A 5 -18.03 -0.69 12.26
N ILE A 6 -17.22 -0.24 11.32
CA ILE A 6 -17.27 1.13 10.81
C ILE A 6 -17.93 1.10 9.45
N LYS A 7 -19.00 1.88 9.26
CA LYS A 7 -19.73 1.97 8.00
C LYS A 7 -19.86 3.42 7.52
N TYR A 8 -20.06 3.57 6.23
CA TYR A 8 -20.54 4.82 5.64
C TYR A 8 -21.66 4.56 4.65
N TYR A 9 -22.63 5.49 4.62
CA TYR A 9 -23.88 5.40 3.85
C TYR A 9 -23.94 6.41 2.71
N GLU A 10 -23.00 7.35 2.70
CA GLU A 10 -22.83 8.39 1.69
C GLU A 10 -21.34 8.70 1.52
N TYR A 11 -20.98 9.26 0.38
CA TYR A 11 -19.63 9.71 0.13
C TYR A 11 -19.42 11.10 0.73
N GLY A 12 -18.21 11.36 1.24
CA GLY A 12 -17.91 12.66 1.84
C GLY A 12 -16.59 12.66 2.62
N ASN A 13 -16.46 13.65 3.49
CA ASN A 13 -15.32 13.71 4.40
C ASN A 13 -15.41 12.50 5.38
N PRO A 14 -14.36 11.68 5.49
CA PRO A 14 -14.37 10.51 6.37
C PRO A 14 -14.80 10.79 7.81
N LYS A 15 -14.44 11.96 8.38
CA LYS A 15 -14.83 12.34 9.74
C LYS A 15 -16.34 12.52 9.91
N ASP A 16 -17.02 12.94 8.85
CA ASP A 16 -18.45 13.25 8.91
C ASP A 16 -19.30 12.02 8.61
N VAL A 17 -18.89 11.23 7.60
CA VAL A 17 -19.72 10.13 7.06
C VAL A 17 -19.47 8.77 7.73
N LEU A 18 -18.34 8.56 8.41
CA LEU A 18 -18.07 7.31 9.11
C LEU A 18 -18.88 7.19 10.40
N LYS A 19 -19.52 6.03 10.57
CA LYS A 19 -20.32 5.68 11.74
C LYS A 19 -19.81 4.39 12.35
N VAL A 20 -19.74 4.34 13.67
CA VAL A 20 -19.46 3.13 14.44
C VAL A 20 -20.80 2.48 14.76
N GLU A 21 -20.96 1.23 14.35
CA GLU A 21 -22.19 0.47 14.49
C GLU A 21 -21.91 -0.98 14.90
N TYR A 22 -22.96 -1.70 15.27
CA TYR A 22 -22.92 -3.15 15.45
C TYR A 22 -23.69 -3.83 14.33
N LYS A 23 -23.12 -4.91 13.79
CA LYS A 23 -23.79 -5.76 12.81
C LYS A 23 -23.89 -7.19 13.31
N SER A 24 -24.99 -7.88 12.98
CA SER A 24 -25.08 -9.32 13.16
C SER A 24 -24.15 -10.03 12.18
N VAL A 25 -23.37 -10.97 12.68
CA VAL A 25 -22.41 -11.75 11.92
C VAL A 25 -22.89 -13.19 11.82
N GLU A 26 -23.21 -13.59 10.59
CA GLU A 26 -23.60 -14.96 10.28
C GLU A 26 -22.38 -15.90 10.29
N PRO A 27 -22.54 -17.15 10.71
CA PRO A 27 -21.48 -18.16 10.62
C PRO A 27 -20.89 -18.26 9.20
N PRO A 28 -19.62 -18.64 9.07
CA PRO A 28 -19.00 -18.84 7.76
C PRO A 28 -19.61 -20.04 7.03
N LYS A 29 -19.87 -19.90 5.72
CA LYS A 29 -20.44 -20.92 4.85
C LYS A 29 -19.37 -21.52 3.95
N ASP A 30 -19.60 -22.71 3.44
CA ASP A 30 -18.77 -23.36 2.43
C ASP A 30 -17.27 -23.22 2.69
N ASN A 31 -16.57 -22.46 1.83
CA ASN A 31 -15.14 -22.20 1.87
C ASN A 31 -14.78 -20.87 2.58
N GLU A 32 -15.70 -20.34 3.39
CA GLU A 32 -15.45 -19.11 4.14
C GLU A 32 -14.76 -19.38 5.48
N ILE A 33 -14.11 -18.35 5.99
CA ILE A 33 -13.61 -18.28 7.38
C ILE A 33 -14.08 -16.99 8.03
N LEU A 34 -14.22 -17.02 9.34
CA LEU A 34 -14.49 -15.87 10.19
C LEU A 34 -13.21 -15.53 10.97
N VAL A 35 -12.76 -14.29 10.86
CA VAL A 35 -11.49 -13.83 11.45
C VAL A 35 -11.75 -12.70 12.41
N ARG A 36 -11.33 -12.87 13.67
CA ARG A 36 -11.28 -11.79 14.68
C ARG A 36 -10.06 -10.94 14.41
N MET A 37 -10.30 -9.69 14.11
CA MET A 37 -9.26 -8.74 13.74
C MET A 37 -8.49 -8.24 14.97
N LEU A 38 -7.16 -8.20 14.87
CA LEU A 38 -6.24 -7.68 15.88
C LEU A 38 -5.79 -6.26 15.54
N ALA A 39 -5.29 -6.05 14.33
CA ALA A 39 -4.76 -4.75 13.90
C ALA A 39 -5.06 -4.47 12.42
N ARG A 40 -5.28 -3.20 12.09
CA ARG A 40 -5.52 -2.67 10.72
C ARG A 40 -4.80 -1.34 10.59
N PRO A 41 -3.87 -1.18 9.63
CA PRO A 41 -3.28 0.11 9.36
C PRO A 41 -4.27 1.00 8.61
N ILE A 42 -4.20 2.31 8.81
CA ILE A 42 -4.90 3.28 7.97
C ILE A 42 -3.98 3.70 6.83
N ASN A 43 -4.41 3.46 5.59
CA ASN A 43 -3.72 3.91 4.38
C ASN A 43 -4.49 5.05 3.72
N PRO A 44 -3.83 5.94 2.97
CA PRO A 44 -4.54 6.91 2.13
C PRO A 44 -5.56 6.24 1.19
N SER A 45 -5.26 5.04 0.68
CA SER A 45 -6.15 4.27 -0.18
C SER A 45 -7.45 3.83 0.49
N ASP A 46 -7.49 3.71 1.81
CA ASP A 46 -8.73 3.39 2.54
C ASP A 46 -9.69 4.58 2.57
N LEU A 47 -9.17 5.82 2.53
CA LEU A 47 -9.95 7.05 2.59
C LEU A 47 -10.47 7.51 1.22
N ILE A 48 -9.78 7.15 0.14
CA ILE A 48 -10.15 7.52 -1.23
C ILE A 48 -11.58 7.08 -1.61
N PRO A 49 -11.99 5.82 -1.34
CA PRO A 49 -13.37 5.38 -1.61
C PRO A 49 -14.42 6.16 -0.81
N ILE A 50 -14.13 6.46 0.45
CA ILE A 50 -15.05 7.19 1.32
C ILE A 50 -15.33 8.59 0.75
N ARG A 51 -14.32 9.23 0.15
CA ARG A 51 -14.45 10.52 -0.53
C ARG A 51 -15.13 10.46 -1.90
N GLY A 52 -15.54 9.27 -2.35
CA GLY A 52 -16.32 9.10 -3.58
C GLY A 52 -15.52 8.87 -4.85
N SER A 53 -14.19 8.85 -4.81
CA SER A 53 -13.37 8.64 -6.04
C SER A 53 -13.66 7.33 -6.77
N TYR A 54 -14.27 6.34 -6.10
CA TYR A 54 -14.64 5.06 -6.68
C TYR A 54 -16.15 4.78 -6.60
N SER A 55 -16.99 5.81 -6.56
CA SER A 55 -18.45 5.72 -6.45
C SER A 55 -19.08 4.84 -7.54
N HIS A 56 -18.50 4.82 -8.75
CA HIS A 56 -18.98 3.99 -9.87
C HIS A 56 -18.87 2.48 -9.63
N ARG A 57 -18.21 2.02 -8.58
CA ARG A 57 -17.95 0.58 -8.32
C ARG A 57 -18.13 0.14 -6.86
N ILE A 58 -18.35 1.06 -5.96
CA ILE A 58 -18.56 0.77 -4.54
C ILE A 58 -20.02 1.00 -4.21
N SER A 59 -20.69 -0.07 -3.76
CA SER A 59 -22.06 0.02 -3.29
C SER A 59 -22.08 0.50 -1.84
N LEU A 60 -23.05 1.33 -1.52
CA LEU A 60 -23.33 1.79 -0.16
C LEU A 60 -24.51 1.01 0.42
N PRO A 61 -24.56 0.76 1.74
CA PRO A 61 -23.51 1.08 2.72
C PRO A 61 -22.27 0.21 2.56
N ASN A 62 -21.08 0.74 2.94
CA ASN A 62 -19.82 0.01 2.81
C ASN A 62 -18.98 0.08 4.09
N ILE A 63 -18.18 -0.94 4.34
CA ILE A 63 -17.18 -1.02 5.41
C ILE A 63 -15.80 -0.77 4.79
N PRO A 64 -15.04 0.22 5.26
CA PRO A 64 -13.71 0.50 4.72
C PRO A 64 -12.64 -0.50 5.18
N GLY A 65 -11.41 -0.30 4.65
CA GLY A 65 -10.21 -1.04 5.01
C GLY A 65 -9.91 -2.19 4.06
N TYR A 66 -8.66 -2.24 3.60
CA TYR A 66 -8.21 -3.23 2.63
C TYR A 66 -7.27 -4.28 3.22
N GLU A 67 -6.63 -3.99 4.35
CA GLU A 67 -5.66 -4.89 4.96
C GLU A 67 -5.77 -4.92 6.49
N GLY A 68 -5.21 -5.96 7.08
CA GLY A 68 -5.16 -6.16 8.52
C GLY A 68 -4.76 -7.60 8.84
N VAL A 69 -4.56 -7.88 10.12
CA VAL A 69 -4.26 -9.21 10.66
C VAL A 69 -5.29 -9.59 11.71
N GLY A 70 -5.61 -10.86 11.78
CA GLY A 70 -6.52 -11.40 12.80
C GLY A 70 -6.29 -12.89 13.05
N ILE A 71 -7.11 -13.45 13.93
CA ILE A 71 -7.09 -14.87 14.30
C ILE A 71 -8.37 -15.50 13.73
N VAL A 72 -8.23 -16.66 13.10
CA VAL A 72 -9.38 -17.44 12.61
C VAL A 72 -10.15 -17.98 13.81
N GLU A 73 -11.42 -17.59 13.94
CA GLU A 73 -12.32 -18.08 15.00
C GLU A 73 -13.16 -19.27 14.55
N GLU A 74 -13.73 -19.15 13.35
CA GLU A 74 -14.61 -20.17 12.79
C GLU A 74 -14.27 -20.44 11.32
N VAL A 75 -14.59 -21.62 10.88
CA VAL A 75 -14.40 -22.05 9.49
C VAL A 75 -15.66 -22.69 8.96
N GLY A 76 -15.96 -22.47 7.68
CA GLY A 76 -17.03 -23.13 6.98
C GLY A 76 -16.78 -24.65 6.78
N PRO A 77 -17.81 -25.41 6.44
CA PRO A 77 -17.76 -26.88 6.41
C PRO A 77 -16.75 -27.45 5.40
N LEU A 78 -16.33 -26.69 4.39
CA LEU A 78 -15.36 -27.12 3.39
C LEU A 78 -13.91 -26.73 3.74
N VAL A 79 -13.69 -26.03 4.86
CA VAL A 79 -12.38 -25.53 5.27
C VAL A 79 -11.80 -26.40 6.40
N SER A 80 -10.50 -26.66 6.32
CA SER A 80 -9.81 -27.41 7.38
C SER A 80 -9.85 -26.69 8.73
N LYS A 81 -10.32 -27.39 9.76
CA LYS A 81 -10.35 -26.90 11.15
C LYS A 81 -8.97 -26.54 11.71
N ASN A 82 -7.89 -27.01 11.07
CA ASN A 82 -6.51 -26.65 11.45
C ASN A 82 -6.18 -25.16 11.26
N LEU A 83 -7.05 -24.40 10.58
CA LEU A 83 -6.94 -22.94 10.47
C LEU A 83 -7.43 -22.21 11.73
N ILE A 84 -8.32 -22.80 12.52
CA ILE A 84 -8.82 -22.19 13.75
C ILE A 84 -7.64 -21.88 14.70
N GLY A 85 -7.64 -20.68 15.26
CA GLY A 85 -6.59 -20.16 16.12
C GLY A 85 -5.32 -19.69 15.37
N LYS A 86 -5.26 -19.81 14.04
CA LYS A 86 -4.11 -19.32 13.27
C LYS A 86 -4.22 -17.83 12.97
N ARG A 87 -3.08 -17.13 13.03
CA ARG A 87 -2.95 -15.74 12.61
C ARG A 87 -2.92 -15.64 11.10
N VAL A 88 -3.77 -14.78 10.56
CA VAL A 88 -3.95 -14.64 9.10
C VAL A 88 -4.19 -13.20 8.68
N LEU A 89 -3.91 -12.92 7.41
CA LEU A 89 -4.42 -11.73 6.72
C LEU A 89 -5.70 -12.14 5.99
N PRO A 90 -6.89 -11.62 6.39
CA PRO A 90 -8.17 -11.94 5.76
C PRO A 90 -8.40 -11.05 4.53
N LEU A 91 -7.65 -11.30 3.48
CA LEU A 91 -7.64 -10.48 2.27
C LEU A 91 -8.74 -10.88 1.29
N ARG A 92 -9.14 -9.92 0.41
CA ARG A 92 -10.14 -10.10 -0.65
C ARG A 92 -11.56 -10.42 -0.16
N GLY A 93 -11.82 -10.25 1.12
CA GLY A 93 -13.14 -10.39 1.73
C GLY A 93 -13.83 -9.03 1.94
N GLU A 94 -14.57 -8.95 3.03
CA GLU A 94 -15.21 -7.72 3.50
C GLU A 94 -14.14 -6.67 3.89
N GLY A 95 -14.56 -5.41 4.03
CA GLY A 95 -13.70 -4.35 4.57
C GLY A 95 -13.20 -4.68 5.98
N THR A 96 -11.96 -4.32 6.28
CA THR A 96 -11.28 -4.76 7.51
C THR A 96 -11.56 -3.87 8.74
N TRP A 97 -12.25 -2.72 8.57
CA TRP A 97 -12.54 -1.83 9.71
C TRP A 97 -13.75 -2.33 10.51
N GLN A 98 -13.62 -3.53 11.03
CA GLN A 98 -14.61 -4.21 11.86
C GLN A 98 -13.95 -5.26 12.75
N GLU A 99 -14.63 -5.72 13.80
CA GLU A 99 -14.11 -6.72 14.72
C GLU A 99 -13.99 -8.11 14.09
N LEU A 100 -14.97 -8.49 13.29
CA LEU A 100 -15.05 -9.79 12.64
C LEU A 100 -15.16 -9.63 11.13
N VAL A 101 -14.23 -10.25 10.41
CA VAL A 101 -14.17 -10.24 8.94
C VAL A 101 -14.45 -11.62 8.40
N LYS A 102 -15.38 -11.71 7.44
CA LYS A 102 -15.63 -12.92 6.68
C LYS A 102 -14.92 -12.87 5.34
N THR A 103 -14.21 -13.93 4.98
CA THR A 103 -13.49 -14.03 3.72
C THR A 103 -13.37 -15.48 3.26
N SER A 104 -13.04 -15.69 1.97
CA SER A 104 -12.71 -17.02 1.43
C SER A 104 -11.37 -17.52 1.99
N ALA A 105 -11.31 -18.79 2.36
CA ALA A 105 -10.07 -19.45 2.80
C ALA A 105 -9.00 -19.54 1.71
N GLU A 106 -9.36 -19.44 0.44
CA GLU A 106 -8.45 -19.63 -0.72
C GLU A 106 -7.31 -18.60 -0.75
N PHE A 107 -7.63 -17.34 -0.44
CA PHE A 107 -6.67 -16.23 -0.51
C PHE A 107 -6.15 -15.76 0.86
N VAL A 108 -6.47 -16.53 1.90
CA VAL A 108 -5.98 -16.24 3.25
C VAL A 108 -4.48 -16.50 3.31
N VAL A 109 -3.75 -15.58 3.93
CA VAL A 109 -2.30 -15.68 4.11
C VAL A 109 -1.98 -15.92 5.58
N ARG A 110 -1.36 -17.06 5.88
CA ARG A 110 -0.92 -17.40 7.23
C ARG A 110 0.32 -16.59 7.62
N ILE A 111 0.33 -16.06 8.83
CA ILE A 111 1.45 -15.26 9.34
C ILE A 111 2.19 -16.06 10.42
N PRO A 112 3.53 -16.20 10.31
CA PRO A 112 4.34 -16.85 11.33
C PRO A 112 4.37 -16.04 12.64
N ASP A 113 4.51 -16.72 13.76
CA ASP A 113 4.52 -16.11 15.10
C ASP A 113 5.69 -15.15 15.33
N SER A 114 6.75 -15.27 14.55
CA SER A 114 7.92 -14.38 14.60
C SER A 114 7.67 -12.96 14.08
N ILE A 115 6.53 -12.71 13.43
CA ILE A 115 6.14 -11.38 12.94
C ILE A 115 5.05 -10.85 13.87
N ASP A 116 5.25 -9.65 14.44
CA ASP A 116 4.24 -9.00 15.28
C ASP A 116 3.00 -8.57 14.48
N ASP A 117 1.88 -8.30 15.16
CA ASP A 117 0.60 -7.99 14.53
C ASP A 117 0.62 -6.71 13.69
N TYR A 118 1.35 -5.69 14.14
CA TYR A 118 1.40 -4.42 13.43
C TYR A 118 2.24 -4.50 12.15
N THR A 119 3.33 -5.23 12.20
CA THR A 119 4.11 -5.58 10.99
C THR A 119 3.27 -6.45 10.06
N ALA A 120 2.64 -7.51 10.57
CA ALA A 120 1.81 -8.42 9.79
C ALA A 120 0.68 -7.69 9.06
N SER A 121 -0.02 -6.80 9.76
CA SER A 121 -1.18 -6.09 9.21
C SER A 121 -0.86 -5.18 8.02
N GLN A 122 0.41 -4.83 7.79
CA GLN A 122 0.88 -3.98 6.69
C GLN A 122 1.38 -4.77 5.46
N MET A 123 1.28 -6.10 5.46
CA MET A 123 1.96 -6.97 4.47
C MET A 123 1.32 -6.96 3.07
N TYR A 124 0.19 -6.29 2.88
CA TYR A 124 -0.55 -6.38 1.62
C TYR A 124 -0.40 -5.15 0.73
N ILE A 125 -1.02 -4.02 1.07
CA ILE A 125 -1.18 -2.90 0.13
C ILE A 125 0.17 -2.41 -0.42
N ASN A 126 1.07 -1.99 0.43
CA ASN A 126 2.33 -1.39 0.01
C ASN A 126 3.36 -2.43 -0.43
N PRO A 127 3.61 -3.53 0.30
CA PRO A 127 4.62 -4.51 -0.09
C PRO A 127 4.28 -5.24 -1.40
N ILE A 128 3.03 -5.67 -1.57
CA ILE A 128 2.62 -6.34 -2.81
C ILE A 128 2.67 -5.36 -3.99
N THR A 129 2.18 -4.13 -3.82
CA THR A 129 2.24 -3.11 -4.89
C THR A 129 3.68 -2.88 -5.35
N ALA A 130 4.59 -2.62 -4.41
CA ALA A 130 5.98 -2.34 -4.75
C ALA A 130 6.67 -3.57 -5.37
N TRP A 131 6.45 -4.77 -4.82
CA TRP A 131 7.02 -6.00 -5.36
C TRP A 131 6.52 -6.29 -6.78
N VAL A 132 5.21 -6.26 -6.99
CA VAL A 132 4.62 -6.55 -8.31
C VAL A 132 5.10 -5.54 -9.36
N ILE A 133 5.20 -4.26 -9.02
CA ILE A 133 5.72 -3.25 -9.93
C ILE A 133 7.17 -3.55 -10.29
N CYS A 134 8.04 -3.76 -9.30
CA CYS A 134 9.48 -3.98 -9.56
C CYS A 134 9.75 -5.31 -10.27
N ALA A 135 9.16 -6.41 -9.80
CA ALA A 135 9.53 -7.75 -10.23
C ALA A 135 8.70 -8.28 -11.41
N GLU A 136 7.44 -7.83 -11.58
CA GLU A 136 6.54 -8.40 -12.58
C GLU A 136 6.20 -7.43 -13.71
N VAL A 137 5.95 -6.16 -13.38
CA VAL A 137 5.57 -5.14 -14.37
C VAL A 137 6.81 -4.57 -15.05
N LEU A 138 7.71 -3.99 -14.28
CA LEU A 138 8.95 -3.39 -14.78
C LEU A 138 10.04 -4.42 -15.04
N LYS A 139 10.04 -5.52 -14.30
CA LYS A 139 11.07 -6.59 -14.35
C LYS A 139 12.48 -6.01 -14.21
N LEU A 140 12.63 -5.12 -13.22
CA LEU A 140 13.87 -4.39 -12.98
C LEU A 140 15.05 -5.34 -12.82
N ARG A 141 16.15 -4.99 -13.47
CA ARG A 141 17.42 -5.71 -13.46
C ARG A 141 18.44 -4.99 -12.61
N PRO A 142 19.54 -5.66 -12.21
CA PRO A 142 20.65 -4.98 -11.58
C PRO A 142 21.15 -3.80 -12.44
N ASN A 143 21.34 -2.65 -11.78
CA ASN A 143 21.74 -1.35 -12.34
C ASN A 143 20.69 -0.56 -13.10
N ASP A 144 19.49 -1.08 -13.40
CA ASP A 144 18.39 -0.24 -13.89
C ASP A 144 18.13 0.91 -12.92
N VAL A 145 17.81 2.09 -13.42
CA VAL A 145 17.55 3.29 -12.61
C VAL A 145 16.05 3.50 -12.44
N LEU A 146 15.58 3.44 -11.20
CA LEU A 146 14.20 3.74 -10.83
C LEU A 146 14.10 5.09 -10.11
N LEU A 147 13.27 6.00 -10.62
CA LEU A 147 12.85 7.22 -9.93
C LEU A 147 11.59 6.97 -9.13
N VAL A 148 11.52 7.46 -7.89
CA VAL A 148 10.31 7.36 -7.05
C VAL A 148 10.05 8.67 -6.34
N ASN A 149 8.91 9.33 -6.59
CA ASN A 149 8.52 10.49 -5.79
C ASN A 149 7.79 10.09 -4.50
N ALA A 150 7.56 11.04 -3.60
CA ALA A 150 7.04 10.79 -2.25
C ALA A 150 7.78 9.64 -1.52
N CYS A 151 9.09 9.51 -1.74
CA CYS A 151 9.86 8.35 -1.30
C CYS A 151 9.96 8.22 0.24
N GLY A 152 9.69 9.29 0.99
CA GLY A 152 9.54 9.24 2.46
C GLY A 152 8.29 8.52 2.95
N SER A 153 7.33 8.19 2.08
CA SER A 153 6.10 7.46 2.42
C SER A 153 6.36 5.97 2.70
N SER A 154 5.33 5.28 3.24
CA SER A 154 5.42 3.84 3.53
C SER A 154 5.83 3.03 2.29
N ILE A 155 5.20 3.27 1.14
CA ILE A 155 5.53 2.52 -0.09
C ILE A 155 6.88 2.95 -0.67
N GLY A 156 7.24 4.24 -0.62
CA GLY A 156 8.53 4.72 -1.10
C GLY A 156 9.70 4.08 -0.34
N ARG A 157 9.56 3.92 0.97
CA ARG A 157 10.54 3.22 1.82
C ARG A 157 10.66 1.72 1.48
N ILE A 158 9.60 1.11 1.00
CA ILE A 158 9.65 -0.28 0.50
C ILE A 158 10.41 -0.34 -0.81
N PHE A 159 10.17 0.56 -1.77
CA PHE A 159 10.96 0.64 -3.00
C PHE A 159 12.47 0.82 -2.68
N ALA A 160 12.80 1.66 -1.69
CA ALA A 160 14.19 1.85 -1.25
C ALA A 160 14.84 0.54 -0.76
N GLN A 161 14.10 -0.29 -0.02
CA GLN A 161 14.61 -1.57 0.45
C GLN A 161 14.66 -2.63 -0.66
N LEU A 162 13.68 -2.62 -1.57
CA LEU A 162 13.67 -3.53 -2.72
C LEU A 162 14.83 -3.25 -3.68
N SER A 163 15.36 -2.02 -3.74
CA SER A 163 16.54 -1.72 -4.55
C SER A 163 17.75 -2.57 -4.13
N LYS A 164 17.94 -2.77 -2.81
CA LYS A 164 18.99 -3.68 -2.30
C LYS A 164 18.69 -5.15 -2.60
N VAL A 165 17.42 -5.55 -2.52
CA VAL A 165 17.03 -6.95 -2.71
C VAL A 165 17.16 -7.37 -4.18
N LEU A 166 16.80 -6.48 -5.11
CA LEU A 166 16.77 -6.73 -6.55
C LEU A 166 17.99 -6.20 -7.30
N GLY A 167 18.82 -5.33 -6.65
CA GLY A 167 20.05 -4.80 -7.23
C GLY A 167 19.89 -3.61 -8.16
N PHE A 168 18.70 -3.03 -8.31
CA PHE A 168 18.52 -1.83 -9.12
C PHE A 168 18.94 -0.56 -8.34
N ARG A 169 19.22 0.51 -9.06
CA ARG A 169 19.56 1.83 -8.50
C ARG A 169 18.30 2.64 -8.28
N LEU A 170 18.00 3.05 -7.04
CA LEU A 170 16.86 3.90 -6.75
C LEU A 170 17.30 5.34 -6.50
N ILE A 171 16.75 6.28 -7.24
CA ILE A 171 16.84 7.71 -6.99
C ILE A 171 15.53 8.14 -6.33
N ALA A 172 15.58 8.50 -5.06
CA ALA A 172 14.43 8.95 -4.29
C ALA A 172 14.21 10.45 -4.49
N VAL A 173 12.95 10.84 -4.76
CA VAL A 173 12.56 12.25 -4.90
C VAL A 173 11.71 12.65 -3.71
N THR A 174 12.14 13.68 -2.98
CA THR A 174 11.50 14.20 -1.77
C THR A 174 11.35 15.72 -1.84
N ARG A 175 10.40 16.28 -1.08
CA ARG A 175 10.16 17.73 -1.03
C ARG A 175 11.13 18.49 -0.10
N ASN A 176 11.92 17.75 0.69
CA ASN A 176 12.90 18.29 1.64
C ASN A 176 13.82 17.17 2.11
N ASN A 177 14.88 17.52 2.82
CA ASN A 177 15.91 16.59 3.30
C ASN A 177 15.54 15.76 4.55
N LYS A 178 14.32 15.88 5.09
CA LYS A 178 13.92 15.25 6.36
C LYS A 178 14.20 13.74 6.41
N TYR A 179 14.08 13.05 5.29
CA TYR A 179 14.22 11.59 5.20
C TYR A 179 15.49 11.12 4.51
N THR A 180 16.39 12.03 4.12
CA THR A 180 17.56 11.71 3.28
C THR A 180 18.43 10.62 3.88
N GLU A 181 18.91 10.80 5.12
CA GLU A 181 19.77 9.80 5.77
C GLU A 181 19.08 8.44 5.93
N ASP A 182 17.80 8.45 6.23
CA ASP A 182 17.05 7.24 6.45
C ASP A 182 16.82 6.47 5.14
N LEU A 183 16.49 7.18 4.05
CA LEU A 183 16.36 6.60 2.72
C LEU A 183 17.67 6.03 2.20
N LEU A 184 18.80 6.71 2.40
CA LEU A 184 20.12 6.19 2.05
C LEU A 184 20.43 4.90 2.83
N ARG A 185 20.14 4.85 4.12
CA ARG A 185 20.29 3.61 4.93
C ARG A 185 19.39 2.48 4.44
N LEU A 186 18.19 2.80 3.95
CA LEU A 186 17.26 1.82 3.40
C LEU A 186 17.72 1.27 2.04
N GLY A 187 18.49 2.01 1.26
CA GLY A 187 19.06 1.47 0.02
C GLY A 187 19.01 2.38 -1.20
N THR A 188 18.47 3.61 -1.06
CA THR A 188 18.51 4.55 -2.19
C THR A 188 19.95 4.87 -2.58
N SER A 189 20.19 4.97 -3.88
CA SER A 189 21.49 5.38 -4.42
C SER A 189 21.71 6.88 -4.29
N TYR A 190 20.61 7.66 -4.38
CA TYR A 190 20.61 9.10 -4.24
C TYR A 190 19.26 9.62 -3.76
N VAL A 191 19.23 10.78 -3.10
CA VAL A 191 18.01 11.46 -2.68
C VAL A 191 18.03 12.89 -3.20
N ILE A 192 17.09 13.20 -4.08
CA ILE A 192 16.87 14.56 -4.63
C ILE A 192 15.90 15.30 -3.70
N ASP A 193 16.33 16.44 -3.18
CA ASP A 193 15.53 17.40 -2.43
C ASP A 193 15.01 18.49 -3.38
N THR A 194 13.76 18.36 -3.86
CA THR A 194 13.19 19.30 -4.84
C THR A 194 12.96 20.73 -4.30
N SER A 195 13.23 20.98 -3.02
CA SER A 195 13.28 22.36 -2.52
C SER A 195 14.57 23.09 -2.87
N LYS A 196 15.60 22.38 -3.31
CA LYS A 196 16.95 22.90 -3.58
C LYS A 196 17.45 22.50 -4.97
N ASP A 197 17.12 21.31 -5.43
CA ASP A 197 17.65 20.71 -6.63
C ASP A 197 16.61 20.72 -7.75
N LEU A 198 17.06 20.98 -8.98
CA LEU A 198 16.25 20.83 -10.17
C LEU A 198 16.23 19.35 -10.56
N LEU A 199 15.02 18.73 -10.53
CA LEU A 199 14.87 17.29 -10.68
C LEU A 199 15.49 16.79 -11.99
N TYR A 200 15.13 17.39 -13.11
CA TYR A 200 15.59 16.95 -14.44
C TYR A 200 17.11 17.00 -14.56
N GLU A 201 17.72 18.12 -14.23
CA GLU A 201 19.17 18.35 -14.34
C GLU A 201 19.93 17.35 -13.46
N THR A 202 19.48 17.16 -12.23
CA THR A 202 20.10 16.21 -11.31
C THR A 202 19.98 14.77 -11.79
N VAL A 203 18.83 14.37 -12.34
CA VAL A 203 18.68 13.03 -12.92
C VAL A 203 19.58 12.85 -14.12
N MET A 204 19.68 13.83 -15.03
CA MET A 204 20.57 13.75 -16.19
C MET A 204 22.03 13.62 -15.76
N GLU A 205 22.48 14.38 -14.76
CA GLU A 205 23.81 14.24 -14.19
C GLU A 205 24.07 12.83 -13.64
N LEU A 206 23.16 12.31 -12.81
CA LEU A 206 23.29 10.99 -12.17
C LEU A 206 23.20 9.81 -13.15
N THR A 207 22.67 10.04 -14.35
CA THR A 207 22.49 9.03 -15.41
C THR A 207 23.35 9.28 -16.65
N ASN A 208 24.32 10.19 -16.57
CA ASN A 208 25.19 10.58 -17.70
C ASN A 208 24.39 11.03 -18.93
N GLY A 209 23.34 11.79 -18.74
CA GLY A 209 22.47 12.34 -19.78
C GLY A 209 21.42 11.36 -20.34
N MET A 210 21.34 10.14 -19.83
CA MET A 210 20.43 9.13 -20.37
C MET A 210 18.99 9.23 -19.83
N GLY A 211 18.80 9.71 -18.60
CA GLY A 211 17.53 9.62 -17.90
C GLY A 211 17.34 8.28 -17.18
N ALA A 212 16.28 8.15 -16.40
CA ALA A 212 15.96 6.93 -15.67
C ALA A 212 15.27 5.88 -16.57
N ASP A 213 15.43 4.58 -16.24
CA ASP A 213 14.73 3.48 -16.97
C ASP A 213 13.24 3.45 -16.67
N ALA A 214 12.88 3.81 -15.42
CA ALA A 214 11.49 3.89 -15.02
C ALA A 214 11.26 4.93 -13.92
N ALA A 215 10.00 5.38 -13.80
CA ALA A 215 9.57 6.26 -12.71
C ALA A 215 8.25 5.81 -12.10
N ILE A 216 8.12 5.96 -10.78
CA ILE A 216 6.90 5.70 -10.01
C ILE A 216 6.38 7.00 -9.42
N ASP A 217 5.18 7.38 -9.81
CA ASP A 217 4.51 8.58 -9.33
C ASP A 217 3.38 8.24 -8.34
N SER A 218 3.48 8.80 -7.13
CA SER A 218 2.44 8.77 -6.10
C SER A 218 1.75 10.11 -5.90
N VAL A 219 2.25 11.18 -6.54
CA VAL A 219 1.85 12.56 -6.24
C VAL A 219 0.91 13.13 -7.28
N GLY A 220 1.21 12.95 -8.56
CA GLY A 220 0.51 13.60 -9.66
C GLY A 220 0.92 15.06 -9.86
N GLY A 221 0.15 15.80 -10.65
CA GLY A 221 0.35 17.21 -10.95
C GLY A 221 1.72 17.49 -11.61
N SER A 222 2.30 18.67 -11.32
CA SER A 222 3.63 19.05 -11.86
C SER A 222 4.72 18.09 -11.41
N SER A 223 4.70 17.65 -10.14
CA SER A 223 5.70 16.70 -9.64
C SER A 223 5.72 15.38 -10.40
N GLY A 224 4.55 14.86 -10.80
CA GLY A 224 4.45 13.67 -11.64
C GLY A 224 4.92 13.94 -13.08
N ASN A 225 4.61 15.11 -13.62
CA ASN A 225 5.08 15.52 -14.96
C ASN A 225 6.61 15.59 -15.00
N ASP A 226 7.23 16.32 -14.06
CA ASP A 226 8.68 16.48 -13.99
C ASP A 226 9.38 15.11 -13.86
N LEU A 227 8.76 14.20 -13.09
CA LEU A 227 9.26 12.83 -12.96
C LEU A 227 9.23 12.08 -14.30
N ALA A 228 8.13 12.18 -15.04
CA ALA A 228 7.98 11.53 -16.36
C ALA A 228 9.00 12.04 -17.38
N PHE A 229 9.26 13.36 -17.40
CA PHE A 229 10.25 13.97 -18.29
C PHE A 229 11.72 13.62 -17.93
N SER A 230 11.94 13.07 -16.73
CA SER A 230 13.27 12.61 -16.28
C SER A 230 13.52 11.14 -16.63
N VAL A 231 12.58 10.46 -17.27
CA VAL A 231 12.71 9.09 -17.81
C VAL A 231 13.22 9.16 -19.26
N HIS A 232 14.08 8.22 -19.62
CA HIS A 232 14.56 8.15 -21.01
C HIS A 232 13.44 7.78 -21.99
N PRO A 233 13.55 8.15 -23.30
CA PRO A 233 12.56 7.75 -24.31
C PRO A 233 12.33 6.24 -24.31
N TYR A 234 11.05 5.83 -24.38
CA TYR A 234 10.58 4.43 -24.28
C TYR A 234 10.74 3.77 -22.90
N GLY A 235 11.27 4.47 -21.90
CA GLY A 235 11.23 4.04 -20.51
C GLY A 235 9.80 4.00 -19.95
N ASN A 236 9.64 3.58 -18.71
CA ASN A 236 8.31 3.37 -18.13
C ASN A 236 7.97 4.45 -17.09
N PHE A 237 6.78 5.03 -17.21
CA PHE A 237 6.21 5.92 -16.19
C PHE A 237 4.94 5.28 -15.61
N ILE A 238 4.92 5.03 -14.30
CA ILE A 238 3.82 4.37 -13.63
C ILE A 238 3.26 5.25 -12.52
N THR A 239 1.99 5.64 -12.64
CA THR A 239 1.26 6.31 -11.55
C THR A 239 0.60 5.26 -10.65
N ILE A 240 0.79 5.37 -9.33
CA ILE A 240 0.20 4.52 -8.30
C ILE A 240 -0.67 5.28 -7.31
N GLY A 241 -0.63 6.60 -7.33
CA GLY A 241 -1.34 7.46 -6.38
C GLY A 241 -1.62 8.85 -6.96
N LEU A 242 -2.33 9.65 -6.16
CA LEU A 242 -2.73 11.01 -6.52
C LEU A 242 -2.73 11.91 -5.27
N LEU A 243 -1.61 11.96 -4.54
CA LEU A 243 -1.53 12.68 -3.27
C LEU A 243 -1.78 14.18 -3.39
N SER A 244 -1.51 14.79 -4.54
CA SER A 244 -1.81 16.20 -4.80
C SER A 244 -3.30 16.46 -5.13
N GLY A 245 -4.07 15.42 -5.44
CA GLY A 245 -5.42 15.54 -6.00
C GLY A 245 -5.46 15.98 -7.47
N ILE A 246 -4.32 16.26 -8.10
CA ILE A 246 -4.21 16.75 -9.48
C ILE A 246 -3.57 15.67 -10.34
N GLN A 247 -4.21 15.33 -11.46
CA GLN A 247 -3.65 14.39 -12.41
C GLN A 247 -2.42 14.97 -13.14
N VAL A 248 -1.55 14.08 -13.60
CA VAL A 248 -0.47 14.45 -14.53
C VAL A 248 -1.05 14.86 -15.87
N ASN A 249 -0.30 15.63 -16.64
CA ASN A 249 -0.67 15.94 -18.04
C ASN A 249 -0.32 14.75 -18.94
N TRP A 250 -1.25 13.82 -19.05
CA TRP A 250 -1.08 12.61 -19.87
C TRP A 250 -0.72 12.90 -21.33
N ALA A 251 -1.30 13.96 -21.91
CA ALA A 251 -1.03 14.34 -23.29
C ALA A 251 0.43 14.77 -23.48
N ASP A 252 0.98 15.58 -22.58
CA ASP A 252 2.38 15.98 -22.64
C ASP A 252 3.33 14.81 -22.37
N ILE A 253 3.00 13.94 -21.42
CA ILE A 253 3.81 12.76 -21.09
C ILE A 253 3.92 11.82 -22.29
N VAL A 254 2.79 11.49 -22.93
CA VAL A 254 2.77 10.57 -24.08
C VAL A 254 3.42 11.20 -25.30
N ASN A 255 3.11 12.47 -25.60
CA ASN A 255 3.50 13.09 -26.88
C ASN A 255 4.89 13.76 -26.83
N LYS A 256 5.35 14.22 -25.66
CA LYS A 256 6.61 14.98 -25.53
C LYS A 256 7.70 14.21 -24.79
N ALA A 257 7.36 13.53 -23.67
CA ALA A 257 8.35 12.72 -22.96
C ALA A 257 8.61 11.37 -23.65
N ASN A 258 7.70 10.92 -24.51
CA ASN A 258 7.83 9.68 -25.30
C ASN A 258 8.09 8.43 -24.45
N VAL A 259 7.43 8.33 -23.29
CA VAL A 259 7.55 7.23 -22.34
C VAL A 259 6.32 6.31 -22.37
N ASN A 260 6.49 5.07 -21.96
CA ASN A 260 5.40 4.11 -21.77
C ASN A 260 4.66 4.44 -20.48
N ALA A 261 3.59 5.22 -20.55
CA ALA A 261 2.86 5.74 -19.41
C ALA A 261 1.66 4.85 -19.03
N ASN A 262 1.56 4.44 -17.78
CA ASN A 262 0.53 3.56 -17.27
C ASN A 262 0.08 3.94 -15.86
N ILE A 263 -1.16 3.52 -15.50
CA ILE A 263 -1.66 3.57 -14.13
C ILE A 263 -1.68 2.15 -13.56
N PHE A 264 -0.99 1.93 -12.46
CA PHE A 264 -1.03 0.65 -11.77
C PHE A 264 -2.11 0.64 -10.69
N HIS A 265 -2.96 -0.37 -10.73
CA HIS A 265 -3.92 -0.67 -9.68
C HIS A 265 -3.73 -2.10 -9.18
N LEU A 266 -3.41 -2.27 -7.90
CA LEU A 266 -3.27 -3.59 -7.26
C LEU A 266 -4.50 -4.46 -7.47
N ARG A 267 -5.69 -3.87 -7.52
CA ARG A 267 -6.94 -4.57 -7.83
C ARG A 267 -6.89 -5.34 -9.16
N ASN A 268 -6.23 -4.81 -10.19
CA ASN A 268 -6.14 -5.49 -11.48
C ASN A 268 -5.26 -6.73 -11.39
N TRP A 269 -4.15 -6.64 -10.64
CA TRP A 269 -3.34 -7.81 -10.32
C TRP A 269 -4.14 -8.86 -9.54
N ASN A 270 -4.87 -8.44 -8.49
CA ASN A 270 -5.72 -9.32 -7.69
C ASN A 270 -6.76 -10.11 -8.50
N LYS A 271 -7.33 -9.51 -9.56
CA LYS A 271 -8.32 -10.17 -10.41
C LYS A 271 -7.72 -11.30 -11.26
N ASN A 272 -6.46 -11.18 -11.61
CA ASN A 272 -5.79 -12.04 -12.60
C ASN A 272 -4.77 -13.01 -11.98
N VAL A 273 -4.40 -12.82 -10.70
CA VAL A 273 -3.43 -13.67 -10.02
C VAL A 273 -4.05 -15.01 -9.63
N SER A 274 -3.35 -16.11 -9.91
CA SER A 274 -3.74 -17.43 -9.40
C SER A 274 -3.48 -17.55 -7.90
N ALA A 275 -4.19 -18.47 -7.22
CA ALA A 275 -3.99 -18.74 -5.80
C ALA A 275 -2.53 -19.11 -5.49
N ASP A 276 -1.90 -19.94 -6.30
CA ASP A 276 -0.49 -20.35 -6.13
C ASP A 276 0.46 -19.16 -6.25
N LYS A 277 0.29 -18.32 -7.25
CA LYS A 277 1.10 -17.12 -7.43
C LYS A 277 0.90 -16.15 -6.27
N TRP A 278 -0.35 -15.99 -5.80
CA TRP A 278 -0.70 -15.20 -4.62
C TRP A 278 0.07 -15.70 -3.39
N GLN A 279 -0.07 -16.97 -3.05
CA GLN A 279 0.59 -17.55 -1.88
C GLN A 279 2.13 -17.47 -1.99
N ASN A 280 2.70 -17.74 -3.16
CA ASN A 280 4.13 -17.66 -3.39
C ASN A 280 4.66 -16.22 -3.22
N THR A 281 3.93 -15.21 -3.70
CA THR A 281 4.30 -13.80 -3.55
C THR A 281 4.31 -13.38 -2.08
N PHE A 282 3.27 -13.74 -1.32
CA PHE A 282 3.23 -13.48 0.12
C PHE A 282 4.32 -14.23 0.88
N ASN A 283 4.52 -15.51 0.60
CA ASN A 283 5.58 -16.31 1.23
C ASN A 283 6.98 -15.71 0.98
N HIS A 284 7.19 -15.13 -0.20
CA HIS A 284 8.44 -14.44 -0.52
C HIS A 284 8.60 -13.17 0.34
N LEU A 285 7.58 -12.30 0.38
CA LEU A 285 7.62 -11.08 1.18
C LEU A 285 7.72 -11.36 2.69
N ILE A 286 7.02 -12.38 3.19
CA ILE A 286 7.14 -12.83 4.58
C ILE A 286 8.59 -13.21 4.89
N ARG A 287 9.25 -13.96 4.02
CA ARG A 287 10.68 -14.29 4.17
C ARG A 287 11.55 -13.05 4.21
N LEU A 288 11.32 -12.07 3.34
CA LEU A 288 12.08 -10.81 3.37
C LEU A 288 11.92 -10.08 4.71
N VAL A 289 10.72 -10.11 5.30
CA VAL A 289 10.48 -9.50 6.62
C VAL A 289 11.16 -10.31 7.74
N VAL A 290 11.04 -11.62 7.75
CA VAL A 290 11.70 -12.50 8.73
C VAL A 290 13.23 -12.35 8.66
N ASP A 291 13.78 -12.28 7.46
CA ASP A 291 15.22 -12.09 7.21
C ASP A 291 15.68 -10.63 7.44
N LYS A 292 14.79 -9.75 7.88
CA LYS A 292 15.05 -8.30 8.12
C LYS A 292 15.54 -7.54 6.87
N LYS A 293 15.30 -8.10 5.67
CA LYS A 293 15.58 -7.45 4.38
C LYS A 293 14.50 -6.45 3.99
N LEU A 294 13.30 -6.61 4.53
CA LEU A 294 12.17 -5.70 4.40
C LEU A 294 11.63 -5.35 5.78
N ARG A 295 11.61 -4.05 6.10
CA ARG A 295 11.04 -3.51 7.34
C ARG A 295 9.88 -2.61 7.00
N LEU A 296 8.75 -2.82 7.67
CA LEU A 296 7.55 -2.01 7.49
C LEU A 296 7.55 -0.85 8.50
N MET A 297 6.57 0.03 8.39
CA MET A 297 6.51 1.22 9.23
C MET A 297 6.28 0.84 10.70
N MET A 298 6.95 1.56 11.59
CA MET A 298 6.71 1.45 13.03
C MET A 298 5.33 2.01 13.40
N ILE A 299 4.87 1.68 14.59
CA ILE A 299 3.64 2.25 15.14
C ILE A 299 3.92 3.70 15.52
N ASP A 300 3.04 4.60 15.07
CA ASP A 300 2.96 5.97 15.57
C ASP A 300 1.90 6.05 16.67
N SER A 301 0.66 5.68 16.33
CA SER A 301 -0.46 5.68 17.26
C SER A 301 -1.43 4.52 17.01
N LYS A 302 -2.21 4.19 18.04
CA LYS A 302 -3.21 3.12 18.04
C LYS A 302 -4.52 3.65 18.56
N TYR A 303 -5.61 3.29 17.91
CA TYR A 303 -6.96 3.67 18.27
C TYR A 303 -7.88 2.46 18.28
N ASP A 304 -8.81 2.39 19.23
CA ASP A 304 -9.93 1.47 19.12
C ASP A 304 -10.81 1.85 17.91
N LEU A 305 -11.53 0.90 17.35
CA LEU A 305 -12.49 1.16 16.26
C LEU A 305 -13.46 2.29 16.60
N SER A 306 -13.85 2.43 17.87
CA SER A 306 -14.75 3.49 18.34
C SER A 306 -14.15 4.89 18.19
N ASP A 307 -12.82 5.01 18.16
CA ASP A 307 -12.09 6.26 18.02
C ASP A 307 -11.64 6.55 16.58
N VAL A 308 -12.24 5.90 15.58
CA VAL A 308 -11.87 6.04 14.16
C VAL A 308 -11.74 7.50 13.70
N LYS A 309 -12.60 8.40 14.17
CA LYS A 309 -12.54 9.82 13.80
C LYS A 309 -11.27 10.51 14.29
N LYS A 310 -10.82 10.17 15.51
CA LYS A 310 -9.53 10.66 16.06
C LYS A 310 -8.36 10.07 15.27
N ALA A 311 -8.43 8.79 14.93
CA ALA A 311 -7.41 8.13 14.11
C ALA A 311 -7.25 8.82 12.74
N ILE A 312 -8.37 9.22 12.11
CA ILE A 312 -8.35 9.95 10.84
C ILE A 312 -7.77 11.36 11.02
N ASP A 313 -8.12 12.05 12.11
CA ASP A 313 -7.53 13.36 12.41
C ASP A 313 -6.01 13.31 12.47
N ASP A 314 -5.45 12.27 13.11
CA ASP A 314 -4.01 12.08 13.16
C ASP A 314 -3.42 11.82 11.78
N VAL A 315 -4.03 10.91 10.99
CA VAL A 315 -3.57 10.60 9.64
C VAL A 315 -3.55 11.84 8.73
N GLU A 316 -4.56 12.71 8.84
CA GLU A 316 -4.72 13.89 7.98
C GLU A 316 -3.96 15.13 8.47
N SER A 317 -3.66 15.21 9.76
CA SER A 317 -2.98 16.38 10.35
C SER A 317 -1.52 16.51 9.97
N PHE A 318 -0.95 15.57 9.21
CA PHE A 318 0.48 15.49 8.88
C PHE A 318 1.42 15.56 10.12
N LYS A 319 0.89 15.37 11.32
CA LYS A 319 1.66 15.31 12.56
C LYS A 319 2.44 13.99 12.67
N ILE A 320 1.99 12.95 11.95
CA ILE A 320 2.66 11.66 11.87
C ILE A 320 4.00 11.83 11.20
N THR A 321 5.04 11.69 11.97
CA THR A 321 6.40 12.01 11.50
C THR A 321 7.24 10.77 11.20
N LYS A 322 6.93 9.61 11.81
CA LYS A 322 7.84 8.45 11.75
C LYS A 322 7.16 7.08 11.71
N GLY A 323 5.84 7.00 11.78
CA GLY A 323 5.15 5.73 11.90
C GLY A 323 3.84 5.65 11.12
N LYS A 324 2.98 4.74 11.54
CA LYS A 324 1.67 4.49 10.95
C LYS A 324 0.61 4.42 12.04
N VAL A 325 -0.59 4.89 11.72
CA VAL A 325 -1.76 4.81 12.60
C VAL A 325 -2.46 3.48 12.39
N PHE A 326 -2.86 2.87 13.49
CA PHE A 326 -3.57 1.60 13.48
C PHE A 326 -4.91 1.69 14.19
N LEU A 327 -5.89 0.98 13.66
CA LEU A 327 -7.12 0.63 14.36
C LEU A 327 -6.96 -0.76 14.99
N THR A 328 -7.42 -0.90 16.23
CA THR A 328 -7.41 -2.16 16.98
C THR A 328 -8.82 -2.49 17.46
N SER A 329 -9.05 -3.73 17.88
CA SER A 329 -10.24 -4.15 18.63
C SER A 329 -9.75 -4.60 20.00
N ASN A 330 -10.27 -3.96 21.02
CA ASN A 330 -10.05 -4.35 22.42
C ASN A 330 -11.06 -5.39 22.85
#